data_575261672d728c5ccc41f5f84bc4fe6c
#
_entry.id   575261672d728c5ccc41f5f84bc4fe6c
#
_cell.length_a   1.000
_cell.length_b   1.000
_cell.length_c   1.000
_cell.angle_alpha   90.00
_cell.angle_beta   90.00
_cell.angle_gamma   90.00
#
_symmetry.space_group_name_H-M   'P 1'
#
loop_
_entity.id
_entity.type
_entity.pdbx_description
1 polymer ?
#
loop_
_entity_poly.entity_id
_entity_poly.type
_entity_poly.pdbx_seq_one_letter_code
_entity_poly.pdbx_strand_id
1 'polypeptide(L)'
;MSTIKVTNLSGRGGASPNLPDGANVTGVLTATSFVGSGANLTGLANTDFINAEQLTVVGVVTAGTGNIGNVNLTKSAGGVGATVGSYTGVTTYYGDGGSLTGVGETIAPWNYNPDVNDTAVGLSELGTSGIGITFNKKVEAGSGTATLKIVNAGAAGTTIQSWGVSSCTFDVTKFNLDANVSNLVLNQTYQVDIPDGFIVDSNETSYVGTAWTFTATSPIGRLFSWGQDTNGSGSLGLNAGTSSSNYKLSSPVQVGGVSWRHVADLGNGSGAAFYGRTATKTDGSLWAWGINTQGEMGIGNVSPGYYSSPVQIPGSTWVCTSSTYLSRIASKSDGTLWSWGRNGNGQLGLNQGGPTLISSPTQIPGTTWTGTKETMSGGRYVFGGIKTDGTLWMWGTNDHGNLGQNQGPSQLGAASSPIQIPGTTWSKISCGQHGNLALKTNGTLWAWGKNNTGQLGQNDKVQKSSPVQVPGTTWAF
;
A
#
# COMPACT_ATOMS: atom_id res chain seq x y z
N MET A 1 28.25 -43.62 -39.07
CA MET A 1 28.18 -42.27 -38.47
C MET A 1 29.51 -41.95 -37.84
N SER A 2 30.17 -40.90 -38.29
CA SER A 2 31.43 -40.49 -37.71
C SER A 2 31.18 -39.51 -36.57
N THR A 3 31.65 -39.83 -35.41
CA THR A 3 31.52 -38.95 -34.23
C THR A 3 32.83 -38.18 -34.03
N ILE A 4 32.77 -36.89 -34.07
CA ILE A 4 33.92 -36.02 -33.78
C ILE A 4 33.75 -35.50 -32.34
N LYS A 5 34.69 -35.82 -31.47
CA LYS A 5 34.80 -35.21 -30.12
C LYS A 5 35.74 -34.02 -30.20
N VAL A 6 35.24 -32.83 -30.01
CA VAL A 6 36.05 -31.61 -29.95
C VAL A 6 35.77 -30.82 -28.69
N THR A 7 36.79 -30.25 -28.07
CA THR A 7 36.62 -29.39 -26.89
C THR A 7 36.17 -27.99 -27.31
N ASN A 8 36.60 -27.55 -28.50
CA ASN A 8 36.22 -26.29 -29.13
C ASN A 8 36.07 -26.51 -30.62
N LEU A 9 34.99 -26.02 -31.23
CA LEU A 9 34.76 -25.98 -32.64
C LEU A 9 34.84 -24.54 -33.14
N SER A 10 35.84 -24.21 -33.94
CA SER A 10 35.99 -22.88 -34.54
C SER A 10 36.34 -23.03 -36.02
N GLY A 11 35.84 -22.13 -36.84
CA GLY A 11 36.25 -22.05 -38.25
C GLY A 11 37.67 -21.57 -38.39
N ARG A 12 38.31 -21.89 -39.51
CA ARG A 12 39.68 -21.49 -39.85
C ARG A 12 39.76 -19.96 -39.93
N GLY A 13 40.70 -19.35 -39.16
CA GLY A 13 40.87 -17.91 -39.12
C GLY A 13 39.84 -17.16 -38.27
N GLY A 14 39.14 -17.86 -37.32
CA GLY A 14 38.16 -17.24 -36.46
C GLY A 14 36.74 -17.10 -37.05
N ALA A 15 36.54 -17.62 -38.26
CA ALA A 15 35.20 -17.68 -38.88
C ALA A 15 34.30 -18.70 -38.19
N SER A 16 32.99 -18.50 -38.29
CA SER A 16 32.00 -19.48 -37.80
C SER A 16 32.16 -20.83 -38.54
N PRO A 17 32.12 -21.98 -37.83
CA PRO A 17 32.20 -23.27 -38.46
C PRO A 17 30.95 -23.51 -39.32
N ASN A 18 31.20 -23.99 -40.55
CA ASN A 18 30.09 -24.41 -41.44
C ASN A 18 29.88 -25.90 -41.31
N LEU A 19 28.70 -26.30 -40.86
CA LEU A 19 28.28 -27.69 -40.71
C LEU A 19 27.07 -27.93 -41.62
N PRO A 20 27.27 -28.24 -42.91
CA PRO A 20 26.18 -28.33 -43.89
C PRO A 20 25.15 -29.39 -43.57
N ASP A 21 25.54 -30.44 -42.85
CA ASP A 21 24.63 -31.55 -42.45
C ASP A 21 24.13 -31.40 -41.00
N GLY A 22 24.41 -30.22 -40.34
CA GLY A 22 24.03 -29.95 -38.99
C GLY A 22 24.96 -30.57 -37.94
N ALA A 23 24.66 -30.32 -36.67
CA ALA A 23 25.36 -30.91 -35.53
C ALA A 23 24.37 -31.43 -34.50
N ASN A 24 24.68 -32.62 -33.94
CA ASN A 24 23.96 -33.14 -32.79
C ASN A 24 24.77 -32.80 -31.53
N VAL A 25 24.21 -31.95 -30.68
CA VAL A 25 24.85 -31.50 -29.45
C VAL A 25 24.10 -32.10 -28.24
N THR A 26 24.81 -32.96 -27.50
CA THR A 26 24.30 -33.47 -26.23
C THR A 26 24.89 -32.60 -25.12
N GLY A 27 24.07 -31.65 -24.61
CA GLY A 27 24.51 -30.67 -23.61
C GLY A 27 23.99 -29.26 -23.90
N VAL A 28 24.60 -28.25 -23.32
CA VAL A 28 24.25 -26.85 -23.51
C VAL A 28 25.02 -26.26 -24.68
N LEU A 29 24.30 -25.73 -25.68
CA LEU A 29 24.87 -24.97 -26.77
C LEU A 29 24.70 -23.46 -26.45
N THR A 30 25.80 -22.76 -26.29
CA THR A 30 25.81 -21.30 -26.09
C THR A 30 26.34 -20.62 -27.35
N ALA A 31 25.52 -19.77 -27.96
CA ALA A 31 25.90 -18.95 -29.10
C ALA A 31 25.36 -17.54 -28.95
N THR A 32 26.11 -16.55 -29.50
CA THR A 32 25.66 -15.15 -29.53
C THR A 32 24.49 -14.92 -30.50
N SER A 33 24.35 -15.81 -31.50
CA SER A 33 23.19 -15.82 -32.40
C SER A 33 23.02 -17.17 -33.08
N PHE A 34 21.78 -17.53 -33.42
CA PHE A 34 21.41 -18.63 -34.26
C PHE A 34 20.71 -18.08 -35.53
N VAL A 35 21.25 -18.36 -36.69
CA VAL A 35 20.64 -17.96 -37.98
C VAL A 35 20.25 -19.21 -38.75
N GLY A 36 18.96 -19.37 -39.00
CA GLY A 36 18.46 -20.52 -39.73
C GLY A 36 16.95 -20.71 -39.63
N SER A 37 16.40 -21.66 -40.41
CA SER A 37 15.01 -22.07 -40.27
C SER A 37 14.83 -22.87 -38.97
N GLY A 38 14.02 -22.37 -38.06
CA GLY A 38 13.64 -23.06 -36.80
C GLY A 38 12.69 -24.22 -36.98
N ALA A 39 12.36 -24.62 -38.21
CA ALA A 39 11.32 -25.60 -38.50
C ALA A 39 11.54 -26.98 -37.86
N ASN A 40 12.76 -27.31 -37.49
CA ASN A 40 13.13 -28.60 -36.89
C ASN A 40 13.72 -28.46 -35.47
N LEU A 41 13.56 -27.33 -34.82
CA LEU A 41 13.92 -27.17 -33.41
C LEU A 41 12.83 -27.82 -32.55
N THR A 42 12.93 -29.12 -32.33
CA THR A 42 12.05 -29.88 -31.43
C THR A 42 12.78 -30.14 -30.10
N GLY A 43 12.11 -29.97 -28.99
CA GLY A 43 12.65 -30.30 -27.69
C GLY A 43 13.50 -29.19 -27.02
N LEU A 44 13.22 -27.92 -27.29
CA LEU A 44 13.65 -26.82 -26.42
C LEU A 44 12.90 -26.92 -25.09
N ALA A 45 13.02 -28.06 -24.43
CA ALA A 45 12.50 -28.28 -23.11
C ALA A 45 13.42 -27.58 -22.09
N ASN A 46 12.85 -26.75 -21.26
CA ASN A 46 13.48 -26.10 -20.11
C ASN A 46 14.62 -25.11 -20.42
N THR A 47 14.33 -24.08 -21.19
CA THR A 47 15.08 -22.82 -21.03
C THR A 47 14.29 -21.95 -20.07
N ASP A 48 14.71 -21.85 -18.84
CA ASP A 48 14.09 -21.00 -17.82
C ASP A 48 14.08 -19.51 -18.21
N PHE A 49 14.88 -19.11 -19.20
CA PHE A 49 14.91 -17.74 -19.73
C PHE A 49 15.37 -17.69 -21.20
N ILE A 50 14.52 -17.15 -22.07
CA ILE A 50 14.95 -16.58 -23.35
C ILE A 50 14.99 -15.08 -23.18
N ASN A 51 16.17 -14.50 -23.02
CA ASN A 51 16.38 -13.07 -23.00
C ASN A 51 16.79 -12.64 -24.41
N ALA A 52 15.85 -12.16 -25.21
CA ALA A 52 16.08 -11.64 -26.53
C ALA A 52 15.54 -10.21 -26.63
N GLU A 53 16.35 -9.27 -27.06
CA GLU A 53 15.88 -7.92 -27.39
C GLU A 53 14.87 -7.92 -28.54
N GLN A 54 14.93 -8.92 -29.40
CA GLN A 54 14.01 -9.11 -30.51
C GLN A 54 13.89 -10.61 -30.85
N LEU A 55 12.68 -11.17 -30.71
CA LEU A 55 12.36 -12.53 -31.12
C LEU A 55 11.41 -12.50 -32.32
N THR A 56 11.92 -12.87 -33.49
CA THR A 56 11.08 -13.06 -34.69
C THR A 56 10.80 -14.54 -34.86
N VAL A 57 9.55 -14.97 -34.64
CA VAL A 57 9.12 -16.36 -34.80
C VAL A 57 8.18 -16.46 -35.97
N VAL A 58 8.54 -17.27 -36.98
CA VAL A 58 7.65 -17.66 -38.08
C VAL A 58 7.09 -19.04 -37.73
N GLY A 59 6.01 -19.08 -36.95
CA GLY A 59 5.40 -20.33 -36.49
C GLY A 59 4.74 -20.20 -35.11
N VAL A 60 4.58 -21.32 -34.42
CA VAL A 60 3.94 -21.39 -33.11
C VAL A 60 5.00 -21.38 -31.99
N VAL A 61 4.90 -20.45 -31.05
CA VAL A 61 5.67 -20.48 -29.79
C VAL A 61 4.78 -21.09 -28.72
N THR A 62 5.17 -22.24 -28.21
CA THR A 62 4.50 -22.87 -27.07
C THR A 62 5.41 -22.77 -25.85
N ALA A 63 5.02 -21.99 -24.86
CA ALA A 63 5.72 -21.87 -23.58
C ALA A 63 4.81 -22.42 -22.48
N GLY A 64 5.31 -23.29 -21.62
CA GLY A 64 4.57 -23.89 -20.51
C GLY A 64 4.37 -22.90 -19.35
N THR A 65 5.35 -22.09 -19.06
CA THR A 65 5.31 -20.93 -18.13
C THR A 65 6.41 -19.96 -18.56
N GLY A 66 6.10 -18.69 -18.71
CA GLY A 66 7.10 -17.67 -19.04
C GLY A 66 6.54 -16.26 -19.02
N ASN A 67 7.33 -15.32 -18.47
CA ASN A 67 7.10 -13.90 -18.67
C ASN A 67 7.61 -13.51 -20.06
N ILE A 68 6.71 -13.21 -20.97
CA ILE A 68 7.05 -12.61 -22.26
C ILE A 68 6.94 -11.09 -22.08
N GLY A 69 8.05 -10.42 -21.81
CA GLY A 69 8.10 -8.95 -21.81
C GLY A 69 8.05 -8.44 -23.25
N ASN A 70 7.28 -7.39 -23.51
CA ASN A 70 7.18 -6.67 -24.78
C ASN A 70 7.14 -7.54 -26.05
N VAL A 71 6.02 -8.22 -26.27
CA VAL A 71 5.76 -8.89 -27.57
C VAL A 71 5.22 -7.84 -28.54
N ASN A 72 6.01 -7.49 -29.54
CA ASN A 72 5.55 -6.63 -30.64
C ASN A 72 4.98 -7.52 -31.75
N LEU A 73 3.66 -7.65 -31.82
CA LEU A 73 2.97 -8.41 -32.88
C LEU A 73 2.71 -7.48 -34.06
N THR A 74 3.59 -7.51 -35.05
CA THR A 74 3.38 -6.75 -36.30
C THR A 74 2.51 -7.55 -37.27
N LYS A 75 1.40 -6.98 -37.72
CA LYS A 75 0.52 -7.54 -38.73
C LYS A 75 1.21 -7.55 -40.09
N SER A 76 1.54 -8.71 -40.61
CA SER A 76 1.83 -8.90 -42.05
C SER A 76 0.52 -9.20 -42.78
N ALA A 77 0.43 -8.84 -44.06
CA ALA A 77 -0.78 -8.76 -44.89
C ALA A 77 -1.62 -10.05 -45.05
N GLY A 78 -1.49 -11.03 -44.19
CA GLY A 78 -2.22 -12.32 -44.22
C GLY A 78 -3.01 -12.66 -42.94
N GLY A 79 -3.19 -11.73 -42.02
CA GLY A 79 -3.97 -11.96 -40.80
C GLY A 79 -3.25 -12.85 -39.78
N VAL A 80 -2.88 -12.32 -38.64
CA VAL A 80 -2.30 -13.07 -37.51
C VAL A 80 -3.42 -13.40 -36.55
N GLY A 81 -3.76 -14.66 -36.39
CA GLY A 81 -4.53 -15.15 -35.25
C GLY A 81 -3.58 -15.50 -34.12
N ALA A 82 -3.55 -14.76 -33.04
CA ALA A 82 -2.92 -15.20 -31.81
C ALA A 82 -3.96 -15.96 -30.99
N THR A 83 -3.80 -17.28 -30.85
CA THR A 83 -4.64 -18.07 -29.94
C THR A 83 -3.92 -18.13 -28.60
N VAL A 84 -4.42 -17.40 -27.63
CA VAL A 84 -3.98 -17.55 -26.22
C VAL A 84 -4.84 -18.66 -25.65
N GLY A 85 -4.23 -19.81 -25.32
CA GLY A 85 -4.95 -20.99 -24.85
C GLY A 85 -5.70 -20.73 -23.54
N SER A 86 -6.67 -21.60 -23.27
CA SER A 86 -7.51 -21.59 -22.07
C SER A 86 -6.65 -21.76 -20.81
N TYR A 87 -6.33 -20.69 -20.12
CA TYR A 87 -5.67 -20.71 -18.82
C TYR A 87 -6.50 -19.94 -17.78
N THR A 88 -6.72 -20.55 -16.63
CA THR A 88 -7.21 -19.89 -15.42
C THR A 88 -6.08 -19.08 -14.78
N GLY A 89 -5.76 -17.93 -15.36
CA GLY A 89 -4.77 -16.99 -14.87
C GLY A 89 -4.94 -15.64 -15.57
N VAL A 90 -4.62 -14.56 -14.88
CA VAL A 90 -4.69 -13.20 -15.44
C VAL A 90 -3.56 -13.04 -16.45
N THR A 91 -3.87 -13.07 -17.75
CA THR A 91 -2.94 -12.65 -18.79
C THR A 91 -3.13 -11.16 -19.01
N THR A 92 -2.18 -10.35 -18.55
CA THR A 92 -2.21 -8.90 -18.77
C THR A 92 -1.64 -8.61 -20.15
N TYR A 93 -2.47 -8.06 -21.03
CA TYR A 93 -2.10 -7.64 -22.37
C TYR A 93 -2.03 -6.11 -22.43
N TYR A 94 -0.88 -5.57 -22.79
CA TYR A 94 -0.70 -4.12 -22.98
C TYR A 94 -0.75 -3.81 -24.48
N GLY A 95 -1.91 -3.41 -24.97
CA GLY A 95 -2.12 -3.03 -26.37
C GLY A 95 -3.59 -2.73 -26.64
N ASP A 96 -3.93 -2.21 -27.82
CA ASP A 96 -5.32 -1.85 -28.11
C ASP A 96 -6.25 -3.04 -28.33
N GLY A 97 -5.80 -4.24 -28.14
CA GLY A 97 -6.63 -5.49 -28.16
C GLY A 97 -7.64 -5.64 -29.31
N GLY A 98 -7.83 -4.61 -30.13
CA GLY A 98 -8.90 -4.51 -31.12
C GLY A 98 -8.88 -5.58 -32.23
N SER A 99 -7.80 -6.36 -32.28
CA SER A 99 -7.66 -7.50 -33.21
C SER A 99 -7.47 -8.84 -32.50
N LEU A 100 -7.65 -8.90 -31.17
CA LEU A 100 -7.59 -10.14 -30.41
C LEU A 100 -8.98 -10.76 -30.31
N THR A 101 -9.20 -11.86 -31.03
CA THR A 101 -10.43 -12.64 -30.89
C THR A 101 -10.31 -13.60 -29.70
N GLY A 102 -11.30 -13.59 -28.80
CA GLY A 102 -11.35 -14.48 -27.63
C GLY A 102 -10.74 -13.91 -26.33
N VAL A 103 -10.22 -12.70 -26.33
CA VAL A 103 -9.99 -11.92 -25.11
C VAL A 103 -11.28 -11.18 -24.82
N GLY A 104 -11.88 -11.44 -23.67
CA GLY A 104 -13.22 -11.04 -23.29
C GLY A 104 -13.75 -9.79 -24.00
N GLU A 105 -14.82 -9.96 -24.74
CA GLU A 105 -15.43 -8.95 -25.62
C GLU A 105 -15.99 -7.74 -24.84
N THR A 106 -16.00 -7.79 -23.51
CA THR A 106 -16.54 -6.72 -22.68
C THR A 106 -15.47 -5.71 -22.28
N ILE A 107 -15.82 -4.44 -22.39
CA ILE A 107 -15.08 -3.35 -21.76
C ILE A 107 -15.20 -3.53 -20.24
N ALA A 108 -14.09 -3.70 -19.57
CA ALA A 108 -14.09 -3.85 -18.11
C ALA A 108 -13.24 -2.75 -17.45
N PRO A 109 -13.73 -2.10 -16.41
CA PRO A 109 -12.95 -1.14 -15.64
C PRO A 109 -11.86 -1.87 -14.88
N TRP A 110 -10.67 -1.30 -14.89
CA TRP A 110 -9.51 -1.80 -14.13
C TRP A 110 -9.29 -0.99 -12.86
N ASN A 111 -9.45 0.33 -12.95
CA ASN A 111 -9.32 1.22 -11.81
C ASN A 111 -10.24 2.42 -11.94
N TYR A 112 -10.75 2.87 -10.82
CA TYR A 112 -11.52 4.11 -10.68
C TYR A 112 -10.66 5.19 -10.04
N ASN A 113 -10.85 6.44 -10.43
CA ASN A 113 -10.25 7.59 -9.78
C ASN A 113 -11.36 8.62 -9.48
N PRO A 114 -11.67 8.92 -8.22
CA PRO A 114 -11.19 8.23 -6.99
C PRO A 114 -11.63 6.76 -6.92
N ASP A 115 -10.94 5.98 -6.07
CA ASP A 115 -11.31 4.59 -5.84
C ASP A 115 -12.75 4.45 -5.34
N VAL A 116 -13.36 3.32 -5.64
CA VAL A 116 -14.75 3.01 -5.23
C VAL A 116 -14.87 3.07 -3.71
N ASN A 117 -15.81 3.91 -3.23
CA ASN A 117 -16.06 4.17 -1.82
C ASN A 117 -14.88 4.81 -1.06
N ASP A 118 -13.98 5.51 -1.75
CA ASP A 118 -12.93 6.27 -1.07
C ASP A 118 -13.54 7.36 -0.19
N THR A 119 -13.21 7.34 1.08
CA THR A 119 -13.71 8.26 2.10
C THR A 119 -12.78 9.43 2.39
N ALA A 120 -11.70 9.58 1.63
CA ALA A 120 -10.64 10.54 1.93
C ALA A 120 -10.07 11.26 0.71
N VAL A 121 -10.90 11.56 -0.30
CA VAL A 121 -10.47 12.17 -1.56
C VAL A 121 -10.22 13.67 -1.40
N GLY A 122 -9.00 14.11 -1.62
CA GLY A 122 -8.63 15.53 -1.60
C GLY A 122 -9.13 16.30 -2.83
N LEU A 123 -9.75 17.47 -2.63
CA LEU A 123 -10.22 18.30 -3.77
C LEU A 123 -9.09 18.72 -4.72
N SER A 124 -7.86 18.91 -4.22
CA SER A 124 -6.70 19.20 -5.06
C SER A 124 -6.28 18.01 -5.92
N GLU A 125 -6.47 16.81 -5.43
CA GLU A 125 -6.20 15.56 -6.14
C GLU A 125 -7.18 15.41 -7.29
N LEU A 126 -8.47 15.61 -7.04
CA LEU A 126 -9.50 15.63 -8.08
C LEU A 126 -9.25 16.72 -9.15
N GLY A 127 -8.77 17.90 -8.73
CA GLY A 127 -8.42 18.98 -9.64
C GLY A 127 -7.20 18.69 -10.52
N THR A 128 -6.34 17.76 -10.12
CA THR A 128 -5.13 17.39 -10.86
C THR A 128 -5.32 16.12 -11.68
N SER A 129 -5.98 15.12 -11.09
CA SER A 129 -6.12 13.77 -11.66
C SER A 129 -7.48 13.57 -12.34
N GLY A 130 -8.45 14.46 -12.11
CA GLY A 130 -9.82 14.32 -12.59
C GLY A 130 -10.62 13.23 -11.89
N ILE A 131 -11.84 13.02 -12.35
CA ILE A 131 -12.67 11.86 -12.01
C ILE A 131 -12.68 10.94 -13.23
N GLY A 132 -12.30 9.68 -13.09
CA GLY A 132 -12.17 8.84 -14.27
C GLY A 132 -12.12 7.34 -14.02
N ILE A 133 -11.98 6.60 -15.11
CA ILE A 133 -11.87 5.15 -15.09
C ILE A 133 -10.73 4.74 -16.04
N THR A 134 -9.93 3.78 -15.59
CA THR A 134 -8.96 3.08 -16.46
C THR A 134 -9.54 1.74 -16.86
N PHE A 135 -9.44 1.39 -18.12
CA PHE A 135 -10.01 0.18 -18.71
C PHE A 135 -8.93 -0.80 -19.15
N ASN A 136 -9.36 -2.04 -19.37
CA ASN A 136 -8.51 -3.12 -19.86
C ASN A 136 -8.20 -3.02 -21.37
N LYS A 137 -8.86 -2.11 -22.10
CA LYS A 137 -8.66 -1.89 -23.53
C LYS A 137 -8.90 -0.43 -23.92
N LYS A 138 -8.61 -0.09 -25.17
CA LYS A 138 -8.86 1.25 -25.74
C LYS A 138 -10.34 1.60 -25.62
N VAL A 139 -10.60 2.82 -25.20
CA VAL A 139 -11.95 3.39 -25.06
C VAL A 139 -12.09 4.66 -25.86
N GLU A 140 -13.31 4.90 -26.33
CA GLU A 140 -13.71 6.05 -27.15
C GLU A 140 -15.02 6.64 -26.64
N ALA A 141 -15.35 7.83 -27.12
CA ALA A 141 -16.58 8.51 -26.76
C ALA A 141 -17.79 7.83 -27.40
N GLY A 142 -18.75 7.44 -26.61
CA GLY A 142 -20.04 6.94 -27.07
C GLY A 142 -21.10 8.04 -27.08
N SER A 143 -22.20 7.88 -26.30
CA SER A 143 -23.29 8.83 -26.22
C SER A 143 -23.89 8.88 -24.80
N GLY A 144 -24.58 9.98 -24.49
CA GLY A 144 -25.24 10.16 -23.20
C GLY A 144 -24.66 11.28 -22.35
N THR A 145 -25.00 11.24 -21.07
CA THR A 145 -24.58 12.25 -20.09
C THR A 145 -24.17 11.57 -18.79
N ALA A 146 -22.92 11.73 -18.41
CA ALA A 146 -22.41 11.34 -17.09
C ALA A 146 -22.80 12.41 -16.07
N THR A 147 -23.02 12.02 -14.81
CA THR A 147 -23.44 12.95 -13.75
C THR A 147 -22.67 12.74 -12.46
N LEU A 148 -22.48 13.84 -11.74
CA LEU A 148 -22.01 13.86 -10.36
C LEU A 148 -23.15 14.33 -9.45
N LYS A 149 -23.48 13.52 -8.45
CA LYS A 149 -24.58 13.74 -7.54
C LYS A 149 -24.12 13.78 -6.10
N ILE A 150 -24.79 14.54 -5.26
CA ILE A 150 -24.62 14.47 -3.80
C ILE A 150 -25.33 13.20 -3.29
N VAL A 151 -24.68 12.47 -2.37
CA VAL A 151 -25.31 11.34 -1.67
C VAL A 151 -25.89 11.85 -0.35
N ASN A 152 -27.21 11.71 -0.19
CA ASN A 152 -27.93 12.09 1.02
C ASN A 152 -28.52 10.81 1.66
N ALA A 153 -28.23 10.57 2.95
CA ALA A 153 -28.74 9.41 3.70
C ALA A 153 -28.52 8.05 2.97
N GLY A 154 -27.41 7.91 2.24
CA GLY A 154 -27.07 6.69 1.52
C GLY A 154 -27.69 6.53 0.12
N ALA A 155 -28.48 7.50 -0.34
CA ALA A 155 -29.06 7.51 -1.67
C ALA A 155 -28.53 8.69 -2.53
N ALA A 156 -28.37 8.47 -3.83
CA ALA A 156 -28.02 9.53 -4.77
C ALA A 156 -29.12 10.59 -4.82
N GLY A 157 -28.73 11.83 -4.61
CA GLY A 157 -29.62 12.99 -4.55
C GLY A 157 -29.44 13.95 -5.72
N THR A 158 -29.24 15.23 -5.41
CA THR A 158 -29.15 16.31 -6.40
C THR A 158 -27.92 16.19 -7.28
N THR A 159 -28.13 16.26 -8.61
CA THR A 159 -27.04 16.39 -9.57
C THR A 159 -26.40 17.79 -9.45
N ILE A 160 -25.10 17.81 -9.27
CA ILE A 160 -24.32 19.06 -9.15
C ILE A 160 -23.48 19.37 -10.39
N GLN A 161 -23.17 18.35 -11.19
CA GLN A 161 -22.45 18.50 -12.45
C GLN A 161 -22.86 17.41 -13.43
N SER A 162 -22.83 17.75 -14.73
CA SER A 162 -23.14 16.83 -15.83
C SER A 162 -22.15 17.03 -16.97
N TRP A 163 -21.79 15.95 -17.62
CA TRP A 163 -20.87 15.97 -18.76
C TRP A 163 -21.45 15.21 -19.95
N GLY A 164 -21.53 15.88 -21.08
CA GLY A 164 -21.66 15.19 -22.36
C GLY A 164 -20.31 14.59 -22.78
N VAL A 165 -20.32 13.61 -23.65
CA VAL A 165 -19.09 12.93 -24.13
C VAL A 165 -18.04 13.90 -24.72
N SER A 166 -18.47 15.00 -25.36
CA SER A 166 -17.58 16.00 -25.94
C SER A 166 -16.82 16.86 -24.91
N SER A 167 -17.26 16.85 -23.66
CA SER A 167 -16.59 17.54 -22.54
C SER A 167 -15.72 16.64 -21.70
N CYS A 168 -15.49 15.40 -22.14
CA CYS A 168 -14.68 14.41 -21.45
C CYS A 168 -13.39 14.15 -22.22
N THR A 169 -12.37 13.69 -21.53
CA THR A 169 -11.09 13.27 -22.13
C THR A 169 -11.02 11.76 -22.21
N PHE A 170 -10.67 11.26 -23.39
CA PHE A 170 -10.39 9.86 -23.66
C PHE A 170 -8.94 9.72 -24.09
N ASP A 171 -8.17 8.93 -23.35
CA ASP A 171 -6.75 8.68 -23.64
C ASP A 171 -6.50 7.16 -23.60
N VAL A 172 -6.36 6.56 -24.77
CA VAL A 172 -6.17 5.14 -25.03
C VAL A 172 -7.06 4.26 -24.13
N THR A 173 -6.63 3.97 -22.90
CA THR A 173 -7.36 3.12 -21.94
C THR A 173 -8.00 3.92 -20.80
N LYS A 174 -7.92 5.24 -20.83
CA LYS A 174 -8.42 6.12 -19.76
C LYS A 174 -9.55 6.98 -20.22
N PHE A 175 -10.51 7.14 -19.35
CA PHE A 175 -11.59 8.09 -19.45
C PHE A 175 -11.56 9.03 -18.26
N ASN A 176 -11.63 10.33 -18.47
CA ASN A 176 -11.66 11.34 -17.42
C ASN A 176 -12.79 12.35 -17.65
N LEU A 177 -13.45 12.68 -16.55
CA LEU A 177 -14.38 13.79 -16.39
C LEU A 177 -13.60 15.01 -15.87
N ASP A 178 -13.77 16.16 -16.50
CA ASP A 178 -13.19 17.40 -16.01
C ASP A 178 -14.07 17.97 -14.88
N ALA A 179 -13.77 17.58 -13.66
CA ALA A 179 -14.56 17.96 -12.50
C ALA A 179 -14.27 19.39 -12.06
N ASN A 180 -15.31 20.21 -11.98
CA ASN A 180 -15.22 21.50 -11.33
C ASN A 180 -15.22 21.33 -9.80
N VAL A 181 -14.02 21.21 -9.24
CA VAL A 181 -13.81 20.97 -7.79
C VAL A 181 -14.32 22.12 -6.92
N SER A 182 -14.54 23.32 -7.46
CA SER A 182 -15.07 24.44 -6.69
C SER A 182 -16.54 24.24 -6.24
N ASN A 183 -17.26 23.33 -6.90
CA ASN A 183 -18.63 22.99 -6.56
C ASN A 183 -18.72 21.86 -5.51
N LEU A 184 -17.59 21.29 -5.10
CA LEU A 184 -17.57 20.22 -4.12
C LEU A 184 -17.47 20.76 -2.69
N VAL A 185 -18.28 20.21 -1.81
CA VAL A 185 -18.31 20.54 -0.39
C VAL A 185 -17.53 19.49 0.40
N LEU A 186 -16.71 19.96 1.33
CA LEU A 186 -15.93 19.06 2.21
C LEU A 186 -16.83 18.20 3.08
N ASN A 187 -16.38 16.97 3.31
CA ASN A 187 -17.06 15.94 4.10
C ASN A 187 -18.43 15.53 3.50
N GLN A 188 -18.62 15.80 2.21
CA GLN A 188 -19.78 15.38 1.45
C GLN A 188 -19.43 14.15 0.61
N THR A 189 -20.28 13.14 0.60
CA THR A 189 -20.18 12.00 -0.30
C THR A 189 -20.86 12.30 -1.62
N TYR A 190 -20.19 11.93 -2.68
CA TYR A 190 -20.62 12.11 -4.07
C TYR A 190 -20.75 10.77 -4.76
N GLN A 191 -21.67 10.67 -5.71
CA GLN A 191 -21.83 9.55 -6.61
C GLN A 191 -21.57 10.02 -8.04
N VAL A 192 -20.71 9.31 -8.75
CA VAL A 192 -20.51 9.45 -10.19
C VAL A 192 -21.34 8.40 -10.88
N ASP A 193 -22.18 8.79 -11.82
CA ASP A 193 -22.96 7.89 -12.65
C ASP A 193 -22.49 8.00 -14.11
N ILE A 194 -22.09 6.89 -14.67
CA ILE A 194 -21.78 6.73 -16.10
C ILE A 194 -22.88 5.87 -16.71
N PRO A 195 -23.68 6.36 -17.65
CA PRO A 195 -24.74 5.58 -18.26
C PRO A 195 -24.20 4.56 -19.26
N ASP A 196 -25.03 3.58 -19.59
CA ASP A 196 -24.74 2.60 -20.63
C ASP A 196 -24.43 3.32 -21.95
N GLY A 197 -23.42 2.84 -22.65
CA GLY A 197 -23.02 3.39 -23.95
C GLY A 197 -22.36 4.77 -23.92
N PHE A 198 -22.08 5.34 -22.76
CA PHE A 198 -21.31 6.59 -22.63
C PHE A 198 -19.86 6.39 -23.10
N ILE A 199 -19.32 5.24 -22.84
CA ILE A 199 -17.98 4.78 -23.22
C ILE A 199 -18.15 3.57 -24.15
N VAL A 200 -17.42 3.57 -25.26
CA VAL A 200 -17.39 2.46 -26.23
C VAL A 200 -15.94 2.05 -26.51
N ASP A 201 -15.76 0.86 -27.06
CA ASP A 201 -14.46 0.48 -27.63
C ASP A 201 -14.39 0.82 -29.14
N SER A 202 -13.26 0.54 -29.78
CA SER A 202 -13.04 0.77 -31.22
C SER A 202 -13.97 -0.04 -32.14
N ASN A 203 -14.74 -0.98 -31.60
CA ASN A 203 -15.74 -1.76 -32.31
C ASN A 203 -17.17 -1.30 -31.98
N GLU A 204 -17.33 -0.12 -31.35
CA GLU A 204 -18.60 0.42 -30.87
C GLU A 204 -19.29 -0.46 -29.81
N THR A 205 -18.56 -1.38 -29.18
CA THR A 205 -19.10 -2.16 -28.07
C THR A 205 -19.27 -1.26 -26.86
N SER A 206 -20.49 -1.14 -26.36
CA SER A 206 -20.82 -0.28 -25.25
C SER A 206 -20.30 -0.81 -23.92
N TYR A 207 -19.72 0.07 -23.10
CA TYR A 207 -19.54 -0.17 -21.69
C TYR A 207 -20.90 -0.17 -20.98
N VAL A 208 -21.14 -1.19 -20.17
CA VAL A 208 -22.31 -1.21 -19.28
C VAL A 208 -22.04 -0.22 -18.14
N GLY A 209 -22.86 0.78 -18.05
CA GLY A 209 -22.68 1.90 -17.15
C GLY A 209 -22.56 1.48 -15.68
N THR A 210 -21.92 2.32 -14.91
CA THR A 210 -21.69 2.07 -13.50
C THR A 210 -21.84 3.34 -12.68
N ALA A 211 -22.04 3.14 -11.39
CA ALA A 211 -22.00 4.21 -10.42
C ALA A 211 -21.03 3.85 -9.29
N TRP A 212 -20.24 4.82 -8.85
CA TRP A 212 -19.39 4.68 -7.66
C TRP A 212 -19.41 5.93 -6.81
N THR A 213 -19.08 5.80 -5.54
CA THR A 213 -19.09 6.90 -4.58
C THR A 213 -17.69 7.23 -4.07
N PHE A 214 -17.50 8.48 -3.70
CA PHE A 214 -16.33 8.94 -2.96
C PHE A 214 -16.73 10.07 -2.00
N THR A 215 -15.93 10.34 -0.98
CA THR A 215 -16.15 11.47 -0.06
C THR A 215 -15.04 12.49 -0.25
N ALA A 216 -15.43 13.71 -0.60
CA ALA A 216 -14.51 14.83 -0.72
C ALA A 216 -14.03 15.28 0.67
N THR A 217 -12.72 15.39 0.84
CA THR A 217 -12.11 15.86 2.08
C THR A 217 -11.31 17.13 1.87
N SER A 218 -10.78 17.73 2.93
CA SER A 218 -9.96 18.94 2.81
C SER A 218 -8.83 18.74 1.79
N PRO A 219 -8.73 19.61 0.80
CA PRO A 219 -7.94 19.35 -0.42
C PRO A 219 -6.44 19.32 -0.20
N ILE A 220 -5.97 19.90 0.88
CA ILE A 220 -4.55 19.99 1.16
C ILE A 220 -4.40 19.80 2.66
N GLY A 221 -4.07 18.61 3.06
CA GLY A 221 -3.63 18.36 4.43
C GLY A 221 -2.44 19.27 4.71
N ARG A 222 -2.70 20.45 5.31
CA ARG A 222 -1.66 21.30 5.87
C ARG A 222 -1.42 20.83 7.29
N LEU A 223 -0.17 20.58 7.62
CA LEU A 223 0.24 20.23 8.96
C LEU A 223 0.74 21.49 9.68
N PHE A 224 0.24 21.72 10.87
CA PHE A 224 0.69 22.82 11.71
C PHE A 224 1.27 22.27 13.00
N SER A 225 2.30 22.94 13.50
CA SER A 225 2.97 22.60 14.74
C SER A 225 3.11 23.83 15.61
N TRP A 226 2.95 23.65 16.93
CA TRP A 226 3.14 24.68 17.94
C TRP A 226 3.54 24.04 19.28
N GLY A 227 3.88 24.86 20.25
CA GLY A 227 4.36 24.40 21.53
C GLY A 227 5.87 24.55 21.69
N GLN A 228 6.48 23.68 22.45
CA GLN A 228 7.90 23.75 22.78
C GLN A 228 8.70 22.67 22.04
N ASP A 229 9.82 23.08 21.45
CA ASP A 229 10.87 22.18 21.01
C ASP A 229 11.94 22.08 22.08
N THR A 230 11.79 21.12 22.97
CA THR A 230 12.67 20.96 24.14
C THR A 230 14.03 20.42 23.68
N ASN A 231 15.10 21.05 24.16
CA ASN A 231 16.48 20.65 23.92
C ASN A 231 16.91 20.59 22.43
N GLY A 232 16.25 21.36 21.56
CA GLY A 232 16.60 21.39 20.15
C GLY A 232 16.36 20.05 19.43
N SER A 233 15.37 19.29 19.90
CA SER A 233 15.05 17.94 19.37
C SER A 233 14.48 17.94 17.95
N GLY A 234 14.12 19.10 17.40
CA GLY A 234 13.52 19.24 16.09
C GLY A 234 12.06 18.78 16.02
N SER A 235 11.41 18.57 17.17
CA SER A 235 10.08 17.96 17.27
C SER A 235 8.97 18.75 16.56
N LEU A 236 9.16 20.05 16.35
CA LEU A 236 8.20 20.90 15.66
C LEU A 236 8.28 20.77 14.12
N GLY A 237 9.37 20.23 13.56
CA GLY A 237 9.50 20.01 12.11
C GLY A 237 9.61 21.31 11.29
N LEU A 238 10.03 22.43 11.89
CA LEU A 238 9.98 23.76 11.28
C LEU A 238 11.34 24.29 10.82
N ASN A 239 12.34 23.41 10.71
CA ASN A 239 13.71 23.78 10.37
C ASN A 239 14.31 24.86 11.32
N ALA A 240 13.76 24.98 12.50
CA ALA A 240 14.31 25.85 13.52
C ALA A 240 15.63 25.25 14.03
N GLY A 241 16.71 26.01 13.91
CA GLY A 241 18.05 25.52 14.21
C GLY A 241 18.17 24.98 15.64
N THR A 242 18.97 23.95 15.77
CA THR A 242 19.24 23.16 16.99
C THR A 242 19.97 23.93 18.08
N SER A 243 20.26 25.19 17.88
CA SER A 243 21.11 26.02 18.80
C SER A 243 20.34 26.73 19.91
N SER A 244 18.99 26.75 19.83
CA SER A 244 18.19 27.35 20.92
C SER A 244 17.53 26.25 21.74
N SER A 245 18.03 26.04 22.94
CA SER A 245 17.56 25.03 23.89
C SER A 245 16.09 25.18 24.35
N ASN A 246 15.33 26.15 23.82
CA ASN A 246 13.94 26.41 24.21
C ASN A 246 13.14 27.14 23.12
N TYR A 247 13.15 26.64 21.91
CA TYR A 247 12.29 27.18 20.85
C TYR A 247 10.82 26.92 21.19
N LYS A 248 10.04 27.98 21.36
CA LYS A 248 8.63 27.90 21.75
C LYS A 248 7.77 28.70 20.78
N LEU A 249 6.68 28.12 20.36
CA LEU A 249 5.67 28.73 19.50
C LEU A 249 4.34 28.75 20.23
N SER A 250 3.78 29.93 20.45
CA SER A 250 2.44 30.11 21.03
C SER A 250 1.31 30.11 19.96
N SER A 251 1.68 30.10 18.69
CA SER A 251 0.74 30.06 17.56
C SER A 251 1.09 28.94 16.62
N PRO A 252 0.10 28.34 15.93
CA PRO A 252 0.34 27.33 14.90
C PRO A 252 1.20 27.87 13.75
N VAL A 253 2.28 27.15 13.43
CA VAL A 253 3.14 27.42 12.27
C VAL A 253 3.09 26.21 11.35
N GLN A 254 2.99 26.46 10.05
CA GLN A 254 2.88 25.37 9.08
C GLN A 254 4.20 24.60 8.97
N VAL A 255 4.14 23.28 9.11
CA VAL A 255 5.22 22.36 8.78
C VAL A 255 5.36 22.31 7.27
N GLY A 256 6.59 22.32 6.76
CA GLY A 256 6.86 22.33 5.32
C GLY A 256 6.17 21.18 4.55
N GLY A 257 5.71 21.51 3.35
CA GLY A 257 4.98 20.60 2.49
C GLY A 257 3.47 20.64 2.66
N VAL A 258 2.79 19.95 1.77
CA VAL A 258 1.33 19.83 1.66
C VAL A 258 0.93 18.37 1.50
N SER A 259 -0.36 18.12 1.42
CA SER A 259 -0.93 16.77 1.21
C SER A 259 -0.66 15.81 2.37
N TRP A 260 -0.52 16.33 3.60
CA TRP A 260 -0.43 15.51 4.79
C TRP A 260 -1.76 14.81 5.05
N ARG A 261 -1.72 13.49 5.19
CA ARG A 261 -2.91 12.65 5.37
C ARG A 261 -3.12 12.22 6.82
N HIS A 262 -2.07 11.73 7.45
CA HIS A 262 -2.14 11.19 8.81
C HIS A 262 -0.86 11.51 9.57
N VAL A 263 -0.99 11.90 10.83
CA VAL A 263 0.11 12.09 11.77
C VAL A 263 -0.01 11.04 12.86
N ALA A 264 1.09 10.37 13.17
CA ALA A 264 1.09 9.38 14.23
C ALA A 264 0.76 10.01 15.58
N ASP A 265 -0.11 9.35 16.32
CA ASP A 265 -0.28 9.63 17.73
C ASP A 265 1.02 9.35 18.47
N LEU A 266 1.34 10.21 19.42
CA LEU A 266 2.49 10.00 20.28
C LEU A 266 2.19 8.86 21.24
N GLY A 267 2.98 7.81 21.21
CA GLY A 267 2.96 6.81 22.26
C GLY A 267 3.16 7.47 23.62
N ASN A 268 2.25 7.18 24.53
CA ASN A 268 2.16 7.83 25.82
C ASN A 268 3.31 7.40 26.74
N GLY A 269 4.25 8.26 27.06
CA GLY A 269 5.34 8.01 27.99
C GLY A 269 5.69 9.29 28.77
N SER A 270 6.33 9.21 29.91
CA SER A 270 6.85 10.35 30.70
C SER A 270 8.35 10.54 30.44
N GLY A 271 8.77 11.74 30.06
CA GLY A 271 10.18 12.10 29.93
C GLY A 271 10.60 12.65 28.58
N ALA A 272 11.88 12.96 28.44
CA ALA A 272 12.48 13.72 27.35
C ALA A 272 12.53 13.04 25.95
N ALA A 273 11.93 11.87 25.76
CA ALA A 273 12.08 11.09 24.53
C ALA A 273 10.87 11.14 23.56
N PHE A 274 9.94 12.10 23.73
CA PHE A 274 8.72 12.25 22.91
C PHE A 274 8.89 13.08 21.64
N TYR A 275 10.10 13.30 21.21
CA TYR A 275 10.38 14.34 20.22
C TYR A 275 10.42 13.84 18.78
N GLY A 276 10.08 12.60 18.51
CA GLY A 276 9.98 12.09 17.14
C GLY A 276 8.54 12.07 16.62
N ARG A 277 8.33 12.48 15.41
CA ARG A 277 7.05 12.50 14.71
C ARG A 277 7.15 11.71 13.43
N THR A 278 6.04 11.07 13.03
CA THR A 278 5.88 10.48 11.70
C THR A 278 4.53 10.90 11.11
N ALA A 279 4.50 11.08 9.81
CA ALA A 279 3.28 11.42 9.10
C ALA A 279 3.29 10.84 7.67
N THR A 280 2.13 10.46 7.18
CA THR A 280 1.95 10.05 5.78
C THR A 280 1.34 11.18 4.95
N LYS A 281 1.62 11.16 3.65
CA LYS A 281 0.98 12.02 2.66
C LYS A 281 0.03 11.24 1.78
N THR A 282 -0.83 11.94 1.05
CA THR A 282 -1.78 11.35 0.10
C THR A 282 -1.11 10.61 -1.06
N ASP A 283 0.14 10.98 -1.40
CA ASP A 283 0.96 10.31 -2.41
C ASP A 283 1.57 8.97 -1.94
N GLY A 284 1.22 8.52 -0.73
CA GLY A 284 1.77 7.30 -0.14
C GLY A 284 3.19 7.44 0.39
N SER A 285 3.75 8.64 0.47
CA SER A 285 5.04 8.86 1.12
C SER A 285 4.91 8.96 2.64
N LEU A 286 5.93 8.46 3.36
CA LEU A 286 6.02 8.52 4.81
C LEU A 286 7.20 9.43 5.20
N TRP A 287 6.99 10.30 6.17
CA TRP A 287 7.93 11.30 6.60
C TRP A 287 8.14 11.23 8.11
N ALA A 288 9.35 11.55 8.56
CA ALA A 288 9.69 11.61 9.98
C ALA A 288 10.52 12.87 10.30
N TRP A 289 10.43 13.35 11.52
CA TRP A 289 11.27 14.43 12.06
C TRP A 289 11.36 14.30 13.58
N GLY A 290 12.28 15.04 14.19
CA GLY A 290 12.55 15.00 15.61
C GLY A 290 13.73 14.08 15.94
N ILE A 291 13.65 13.37 17.08
CA ILE A 291 14.72 12.54 17.61
C ILE A 291 14.99 11.28 16.75
N ASN A 292 16.29 10.91 16.67
CA ASN A 292 16.77 9.72 15.95
C ASN A 292 17.84 8.93 16.74
N THR A 293 17.85 8.99 18.05
CA THR A 293 18.89 8.34 18.86
C THR A 293 18.76 6.81 18.93
N GLN A 294 17.59 6.29 18.58
CA GLN A 294 17.28 4.85 18.55
C GLN A 294 16.80 4.38 17.17
N GLY A 295 17.07 5.15 16.10
CA GLY A 295 16.64 4.83 14.74
C GLY A 295 15.19 5.16 14.46
N GLU A 296 14.55 6.01 15.26
CA GLU A 296 13.12 6.35 15.17
C GLU A 296 12.74 6.98 13.83
N MET A 297 13.71 7.59 13.14
CA MET A 297 13.51 8.20 11.83
C MET A 297 13.31 7.19 10.70
N GLY A 298 13.76 5.93 10.84
CA GLY A 298 13.57 4.91 9.82
C GLY A 298 14.37 5.13 8.52
N ILE A 299 15.44 5.91 8.55
CA ILE A 299 16.21 6.33 7.37
C ILE A 299 17.55 5.60 7.22
N GLY A 300 17.74 4.48 7.90
CA GLY A 300 18.91 3.62 7.80
C GLY A 300 20.07 4.01 8.72
N ASN A 301 19.94 5.05 9.54
CA ASN A 301 20.99 5.50 10.44
C ASN A 301 20.42 6.07 11.76
N VAL A 302 21.31 6.39 12.69
CA VAL A 302 21.00 7.02 13.97
C VAL A 302 21.71 8.38 14.15
N SER A 303 22.37 8.86 13.12
CA SER A 303 23.12 10.12 13.12
C SER A 303 22.69 11.01 11.94
N PRO A 304 22.46 12.30 12.15
CA PRO A 304 22.47 13.00 13.44
C PRO A 304 21.35 12.51 14.36
N GLY A 305 21.49 12.74 15.67
CA GLY A 305 20.51 12.28 16.69
C GLY A 305 19.13 12.94 16.62
N TYR A 306 18.92 13.91 15.72
CA TYR A 306 17.66 14.61 15.52
C TYR A 306 17.60 15.32 14.16
N TYR A 307 16.37 15.56 13.68
CA TYR A 307 16.05 16.25 12.43
C TYR A 307 14.98 17.30 12.68
N SER A 308 15.29 18.56 12.38
CA SER A 308 14.38 19.69 12.60
C SER A 308 13.39 19.93 11.44
N SER A 309 13.51 19.18 10.36
CA SER A 309 12.60 19.20 9.20
C SER A 309 12.15 17.80 8.88
N PRO A 310 10.95 17.62 8.28
CA PRO A 310 10.52 16.32 7.76
C PRO A 310 11.50 15.75 6.75
N VAL A 311 11.92 14.51 6.97
CA VAL A 311 12.73 13.70 6.05
C VAL A 311 11.93 12.51 5.61
N GLN A 312 11.96 12.19 4.33
CA GLN A 312 11.20 11.07 3.77
C GLN A 312 11.83 9.74 4.18
N ILE A 313 11.01 8.83 4.69
CA ILE A 313 11.37 7.44 4.94
C ILE A 313 11.29 6.69 3.60
N PRO A 314 12.30 5.86 3.25
CA PRO A 314 12.28 5.09 2.01
C PRO A 314 11.02 4.23 1.84
N GLY A 315 10.57 4.12 0.60
CA GLY A 315 9.38 3.36 0.22
C GLY A 315 8.19 4.23 -0.14
N SER A 316 7.18 3.59 -0.68
CA SER A 316 5.92 4.18 -1.13
C SER A 316 4.75 3.33 -0.67
N THR A 317 3.53 3.75 -0.99
CA THR A 317 2.30 3.05 -0.61
C THR A 317 2.00 3.03 0.90
N TRP A 318 2.62 3.93 1.66
CA TRP A 318 2.33 4.07 3.08
C TRP A 318 0.94 4.68 3.30
N VAL A 319 0.16 4.08 4.21
CA VAL A 319 -1.23 4.48 4.49
C VAL A 319 -1.34 5.21 5.81
N CYS A 320 -0.84 4.59 6.87
CA CYS A 320 -1.01 5.08 8.22
C CYS A 320 0.24 4.78 9.05
N THR A 321 0.44 5.51 10.15
CA THR A 321 1.57 5.33 11.05
C THR A 321 1.12 5.51 12.50
N SER A 322 1.75 4.80 13.42
CA SER A 322 1.58 4.95 14.87
C SER A 322 2.90 4.82 15.58
N SER A 323 2.97 5.25 16.82
CA SER A 323 4.22 5.37 17.56
C SER A 323 4.09 4.82 18.97
N THR A 324 5.18 4.24 19.48
CA THR A 324 5.44 4.09 20.91
C THR A 324 6.46 5.14 21.36
N TYR A 325 6.97 4.96 22.56
CA TYR A 325 8.00 5.84 23.16
C TYR A 325 9.21 6.06 22.23
N LEU A 326 9.81 5.01 21.67
CA LEU A 326 11.02 5.09 20.82
C LEU A 326 10.93 4.18 19.59
N SER A 327 9.74 3.72 19.22
CA SER A 327 9.54 2.83 18.09
C SER A 327 8.35 3.29 17.24
N ARG A 328 8.33 2.90 15.99
CA ARG A 328 7.32 3.30 15.02
C ARG A 328 6.77 2.06 14.33
N ILE A 329 5.51 2.13 13.95
CA ILE A 329 4.90 1.22 12.98
C ILE A 329 4.23 2.02 11.88
N ALA A 330 4.20 1.44 10.68
CA ALA A 330 3.44 1.98 9.57
C ALA A 330 2.89 0.87 8.70
N SER A 331 1.71 1.08 8.16
CA SER A 331 1.04 0.18 7.23
C SER A 331 1.22 0.61 5.79
N LYS A 332 1.19 -0.37 4.89
CA LYS A 332 1.12 -0.14 3.44
C LYS A 332 -0.23 -0.59 2.89
N SER A 333 -0.57 -0.09 1.70
CA SER A 333 -1.83 -0.42 1.02
C SER A 333 -1.96 -1.89 0.61
N ASP A 334 -0.87 -2.64 0.60
CA ASP A 334 -0.83 -4.08 0.36
C ASP A 334 -1.17 -4.94 1.60
N GLY A 335 -1.57 -4.33 2.71
CA GLY A 335 -1.89 -5.00 3.96
C GLY A 335 -0.66 -5.44 4.77
N THR A 336 0.54 -4.97 4.42
CA THR A 336 1.75 -5.22 5.21
C THR A 336 1.91 -4.18 6.31
N LEU A 337 2.50 -4.61 7.43
CA LEU A 337 2.82 -3.75 8.58
C LEU A 337 4.33 -3.76 8.81
N TRP A 338 4.92 -2.60 9.08
CA TRP A 338 6.36 -2.39 9.18
C TRP A 338 6.70 -1.69 10.48
N SER A 339 7.81 -2.04 11.09
CA SER A 339 8.26 -1.46 12.35
C SER A 339 9.75 -1.11 12.34
N TRP A 340 10.14 -0.11 13.14
CA TRP A 340 11.53 0.31 13.32
C TRP A 340 11.69 1.11 14.63
N GLY A 341 12.94 1.43 14.97
CA GLY A 341 13.32 2.10 16.20
C GLY A 341 13.86 1.12 17.26
N ARG A 342 13.64 1.44 18.52
CA ARG A 342 14.09 0.63 19.66
C ARG A 342 13.32 -0.69 19.78
N ASN A 343 14.04 -1.77 20.14
CA ASN A 343 13.46 -3.10 20.32
C ASN A 343 13.79 -3.77 21.68
N GLY A 344 14.13 -3.01 22.70
CA GLY A 344 14.56 -3.57 23.98
C GLY A 344 13.53 -4.44 24.71
N ASN A 345 12.26 -4.34 24.34
CA ASN A 345 11.15 -5.10 24.94
C ASN A 345 10.35 -5.89 23.87
N GLY A 346 10.97 -6.21 22.74
CA GLY A 346 10.29 -6.92 21.66
C GLY A 346 9.21 -6.12 20.93
N GLN A 347 9.13 -4.81 21.18
CA GLN A 347 8.05 -3.97 20.66
C GLN A 347 8.02 -3.83 19.13
N LEU A 348 9.05 -4.25 18.42
CA LEU A 348 9.01 -4.26 16.95
C LEU A 348 8.25 -5.46 16.37
N GLY A 349 7.95 -6.49 17.15
CA GLY A 349 7.17 -7.63 16.66
C GLY A 349 7.89 -8.54 15.63
N LEU A 350 9.22 -8.48 15.57
CA LEU A 350 10.05 -9.11 14.53
C LEU A 350 10.65 -10.45 14.94
N ASN A 351 10.12 -11.07 16.00
CA ASN A 351 10.64 -12.31 16.60
C ASN A 351 12.11 -12.22 17.05
N GLN A 352 12.54 -11.01 17.39
CA GLN A 352 13.89 -10.74 17.88
C GLN A 352 13.81 -10.20 19.30
N GLY A 353 14.40 -10.92 20.25
CA GLY A 353 14.59 -10.44 21.61
C GLY A 353 15.95 -9.78 21.77
N GLY A 354 16.02 -8.69 22.55
CA GLY A 354 17.28 -8.05 22.92
C GLY A 354 17.37 -6.56 22.56
N PRO A 355 18.43 -5.87 23.00
CA PRO A 355 18.57 -4.42 22.88
C PRO A 355 18.92 -3.93 21.47
N THR A 356 18.49 -4.61 20.44
CA THR A 356 18.71 -4.24 19.04
C THR A 356 17.82 -3.06 18.71
N LEU A 357 18.40 -2.01 18.13
CA LEU A 357 17.65 -0.97 17.43
C LEU A 357 17.63 -1.30 15.92
N ILE A 358 16.56 -0.94 15.25
CA ILE A 358 16.41 -1.10 13.81
C ILE A 358 16.12 0.26 13.22
N SER A 359 17.05 0.77 12.42
CA SER A 359 16.99 2.13 11.86
C SER A 359 16.30 2.22 10.50
N SER A 360 15.80 1.10 9.96
CA SER A 360 15.03 1.05 8.72
C SER A 360 13.73 0.30 8.93
N PRO A 361 12.64 0.64 8.22
CA PRO A 361 11.42 -0.12 8.28
C PRO A 361 11.67 -1.60 7.94
N THR A 362 11.25 -2.49 8.83
CA THR A 362 11.32 -3.95 8.68
C THR A 362 9.93 -4.53 8.81
N GLN A 363 9.55 -5.43 7.92
CA GLN A 363 8.20 -5.96 7.87
C GLN A 363 7.90 -6.88 9.06
N ILE A 364 6.79 -6.63 9.74
CA ILE A 364 6.20 -7.54 10.73
C ILE A 364 5.55 -8.70 9.96
N PRO A 365 5.71 -9.95 10.39
CA PRO A 365 5.12 -11.09 9.70
C PRO A 365 3.60 -10.99 9.49
N GLY A 366 3.14 -11.28 8.28
CA GLY A 366 1.74 -11.24 7.85
C GLY A 366 1.43 -10.09 6.88
N THR A 367 0.32 -10.27 6.13
CA THR A 367 -0.08 -9.37 5.03
C THR A 367 -1.54 -8.97 5.06
N THR A 368 -2.26 -9.29 6.15
CA THR A 368 -3.70 -9.04 6.28
C THR A 368 -4.01 -7.99 7.33
N TRP A 369 -3.07 -7.08 7.60
CA TRP A 369 -3.27 -5.99 8.53
C TRP A 369 -4.18 -4.93 7.90
N THR A 370 -5.22 -4.50 8.63
CA THR A 370 -6.10 -3.42 8.15
C THR A 370 -5.39 -2.07 8.08
N GLY A 371 -4.47 -1.81 9.01
CA GLY A 371 -3.50 -0.72 8.93
C GLY A 371 -4.07 0.70 8.91
N THR A 372 -5.25 0.93 9.49
CA THR A 372 -5.83 2.26 9.66
C THR A 372 -5.51 2.83 11.04
N LYS A 373 -5.79 4.11 11.25
CA LYS A 373 -5.58 4.77 12.56
C LYS A 373 -6.42 4.15 13.69
N GLU A 374 -7.56 3.57 13.35
CA GLU A 374 -8.47 2.92 14.31
C GLU A 374 -8.01 1.51 14.66
N THR A 375 -7.30 0.86 13.75
CA THR A 375 -6.97 -0.57 13.83
C THR A 375 -5.51 -0.86 14.14
N MET A 376 -4.68 0.17 14.30
CA MET A 376 -3.31 0.04 14.82
C MET A 376 -3.01 1.16 15.81
N SER A 377 -2.40 0.80 16.93
CA SER A 377 -2.11 1.76 18.00
C SER A 377 -0.84 1.37 18.75
N GLY A 378 -0.07 2.39 19.14
CA GLY A 378 1.11 2.26 20.00
C GLY A 378 0.87 2.85 21.38
N GLY A 379 1.24 2.07 22.42
CA GLY A 379 1.32 2.54 23.80
C GLY A 379 2.75 2.94 24.19
N ARG A 380 3.15 2.70 25.46
CA ARG A 380 4.52 3.04 25.87
C ARG A 380 5.59 2.15 25.22
N TYR A 381 5.43 0.82 25.29
CA TYR A 381 6.32 -0.20 24.73
C TYR A 381 5.50 -1.37 24.17
N VAL A 382 4.29 -1.13 23.80
CA VAL A 382 3.35 -2.12 23.28
C VAL A 382 2.72 -1.59 22.01
N PHE A 383 2.51 -2.47 21.04
CA PHE A 383 1.70 -2.21 19.86
C PHE A 383 0.53 -3.18 19.80
N GLY A 384 -0.56 -2.70 19.21
CA GLY A 384 -1.71 -3.49 18.84
C GLY A 384 -2.08 -3.27 17.38
N GLY A 385 -2.53 -4.35 16.72
CA GLY A 385 -2.98 -4.31 15.34
C GLY A 385 -4.13 -5.28 15.09
N ILE A 386 -5.10 -4.86 14.27
CA ILE A 386 -6.25 -5.67 13.86
C ILE A 386 -6.06 -6.10 12.41
N LYS A 387 -6.35 -7.38 12.13
CA LYS A 387 -6.35 -7.93 10.78
C LYS A 387 -7.73 -7.84 10.13
N THR A 388 -7.77 -8.02 8.82
CA THR A 388 -9.02 -7.97 8.02
C THR A 388 -10.06 -9.02 8.41
N ASP A 389 -9.64 -10.09 9.09
CA ASP A 389 -10.51 -11.13 9.66
C ASP A 389 -11.10 -10.74 11.04
N GLY A 390 -10.83 -9.52 11.52
CA GLY A 390 -11.31 -9.03 12.81
C GLY A 390 -10.53 -9.57 14.01
N THR A 391 -9.37 -10.22 13.81
CA THR A 391 -8.50 -10.66 14.90
C THR A 391 -7.61 -9.51 15.38
N LEU A 392 -7.49 -9.37 16.70
CA LEU A 392 -6.61 -8.38 17.34
C LEU A 392 -5.33 -9.07 17.80
N TRP A 393 -4.20 -8.45 17.56
CA TRP A 393 -2.86 -8.93 17.89
C TRP A 393 -2.10 -7.88 18.68
N MET A 394 -1.38 -8.32 19.72
CA MET A 394 -0.58 -7.46 20.59
C MET A 394 0.86 -7.95 20.69
N TRP A 395 1.82 -7.06 20.86
CA TRP A 395 3.24 -7.39 21.09
C TRP A 395 3.96 -6.26 21.83
N GLY A 396 5.15 -6.54 22.34
CA GLY A 396 5.94 -5.66 23.19
C GLY A 396 5.88 -6.05 24.66
N THR A 397 5.97 -5.09 25.57
CA THR A 397 6.01 -5.32 27.02
C THR A 397 4.68 -5.80 27.60
N ASN A 398 4.77 -6.61 28.67
CA ASN A 398 3.62 -7.08 29.46
C ASN A 398 3.68 -6.65 30.93
N ASP A 399 4.27 -5.52 31.26
CA ASP A 399 4.52 -5.08 32.63
C ASP A 399 3.26 -5.04 33.52
N HIS A 400 2.09 -4.90 32.92
CA HIS A 400 0.81 -4.82 33.61
C HIS A 400 -0.27 -5.71 32.97
N GLY A 401 0.11 -6.83 32.34
CA GLY A 401 -0.83 -7.67 31.61
C GLY A 401 -1.30 -7.02 30.28
N ASN A 402 -0.50 -6.10 29.73
CA ASN A 402 -0.85 -5.31 28.55
C ASN A 402 -1.08 -6.18 27.30
N LEU A 403 -0.50 -7.39 27.26
CA LEU A 403 -0.66 -8.31 26.13
C LEU A 403 -1.98 -9.07 26.16
N GLY A 404 -2.78 -8.96 27.24
CA GLY A 404 -4.13 -9.53 27.29
C GLY A 404 -4.21 -11.06 27.24
N GLN A 405 -3.13 -11.77 27.60
CA GLN A 405 -2.99 -13.22 27.46
C GLN A 405 -3.35 -14.03 28.72
N ASN A 406 -4.05 -13.44 29.67
CA ASN A 406 -4.30 -14.02 30.98
C ASN A 406 -3.03 -14.35 31.77
N GLN A 407 -1.93 -13.69 31.45
CA GLN A 407 -0.61 -13.87 32.05
C GLN A 407 -0.09 -12.53 32.57
N GLY A 408 0.39 -12.53 33.82
CA GLY A 408 1.05 -11.38 34.39
C GLY A 408 2.53 -11.30 33.95
N PRO A 409 3.25 -10.21 34.36
CA PRO A 409 4.65 -9.98 33.94
C PRO A 409 5.62 -11.08 34.36
N SER A 410 5.33 -11.79 35.45
CA SER A 410 6.16 -12.93 35.91
C SER A 410 6.03 -14.20 35.05
N GLN A 411 4.93 -14.32 34.29
CA GLN A 411 4.64 -15.46 33.43
C GLN A 411 4.98 -15.19 31.97
N LEU A 412 4.71 -13.97 31.52
CA LEU A 412 5.02 -13.47 30.19
C LEU A 412 5.51 -12.01 30.33
N GLY A 413 6.82 -11.79 30.31
CA GLY A 413 7.40 -10.44 30.49
C GLY A 413 7.25 -9.55 29.27
N ALA A 414 7.39 -10.12 28.07
CA ALA A 414 7.25 -9.42 26.79
C ALA A 414 6.99 -10.41 25.66
N ALA A 415 6.44 -9.92 24.56
CA ALA A 415 6.30 -10.68 23.30
C ALA A 415 7.03 -9.98 22.18
N SER A 416 8.01 -10.66 21.59
CA SER A 416 8.77 -10.17 20.42
C SER A 416 8.11 -10.50 19.08
N SER A 417 6.97 -11.20 19.10
CA SER A 417 6.11 -11.47 17.95
C SER A 417 4.66 -11.12 18.28
N PRO A 418 3.85 -10.73 17.30
CA PRO A 418 2.43 -10.54 17.53
C PRO A 418 1.75 -11.80 18.12
N ILE A 419 1.00 -11.62 19.21
CA ILE A 419 0.21 -12.67 19.87
C ILE A 419 -1.25 -12.29 19.75
N GLN A 420 -2.10 -13.23 19.35
CA GLN A 420 -3.53 -12.98 19.15
C GLN A 420 -4.26 -12.83 20.50
N ILE A 421 -5.07 -11.79 20.61
CA ILE A 421 -6.11 -11.66 21.64
C ILE A 421 -7.29 -12.56 21.26
N PRO A 422 -7.89 -13.30 22.21
CA PRO A 422 -9.03 -14.15 21.91
C PRO A 422 -10.21 -13.36 21.30
N GLY A 423 -10.83 -13.93 20.26
CA GLY A 423 -11.99 -13.37 19.52
C GLY A 423 -11.63 -12.79 18.16
N THR A 424 -12.65 -12.59 17.33
CA THR A 424 -12.52 -12.26 15.90
C THR A 424 -13.41 -11.10 15.46
N THR A 425 -13.99 -10.34 16.37
CA THR A 425 -14.91 -9.24 16.05
C THR A 425 -14.37 -7.89 16.50
N TRP A 426 -13.05 -7.78 16.62
CA TRP A 426 -12.39 -6.53 17.00
C TRP A 426 -12.42 -5.55 15.83
N SER A 427 -12.78 -4.29 16.11
CA SER A 427 -12.92 -3.24 15.10
C SER A 427 -12.00 -2.04 15.34
N LYS A 428 -11.68 -1.73 16.60
CA LYS A 428 -10.78 -0.62 16.96
C LYS A 428 -9.90 -0.97 18.14
N ILE A 429 -8.72 -0.36 18.22
CA ILE A 429 -7.76 -0.52 19.31
C ILE A 429 -7.15 0.84 19.69
N SER A 430 -7.00 1.08 20.99
CA SER A 430 -6.24 2.20 21.54
C SER A 430 -5.34 1.71 22.66
N CYS A 431 -4.04 1.88 22.49
CA CYS A 431 -3.01 1.49 23.45
C CYS A 431 -2.56 2.71 24.24
N GLY A 432 -2.72 2.64 25.56
CA GLY A 432 -2.21 3.65 26.48
C GLY A 432 -0.83 3.30 27.05
N GLN A 433 -0.39 4.05 28.07
CA GLN A 433 0.89 3.80 28.72
C GLN A 433 1.00 2.41 29.35
N HIS A 434 -0.05 1.96 30.02
CA HIS A 434 -0.09 0.70 30.76
C HIS A 434 -1.44 -0.02 30.68
N GLY A 435 -2.36 0.47 29.88
CA GLY A 435 -3.68 -0.12 29.66
C GLY A 435 -4.14 0.08 28.24
N ASN A 436 -5.02 -0.80 27.78
CA ASN A 436 -5.53 -0.79 26.42
C ASN A 436 -7.05 -0.80 26.43
N LEU A 437 -7.63 -0.22 25.39
CA LEU A 437 -9.06 -0.25 25.09
C LEU A 437 -9.24 -0.83 23.68
N ALA A 438 -10.23 -1.69 23.50
CA ALA A 438 -10.60 -2.18 22.19
C ALA A 438 -12.11 -2.27 22.04
N LEU A 439 -12.60 -1.94 20.86
CA LEU A 439 -14.01 -1.99 20.51
C LEU A 439 -14.26 -3.20 19.61
N LYS A 440 -15.39 -3.87 19.84
CA LYS A 440 -15.91 -4.89 18.94
C LYS A 440 -17.00 -4.32 18.01
N THR A 441 -17.23 -5.00 16.90
CA THR A 441 -18.25 -4.62 15.89
C THR A 441 -19.68 -4.57 16.45
N ASN A 442 -19.94 -5.25 17.57
CA ASN A 442 -21.23 -5.21 18.27
C ASN A 442 -21.38 -4.03 19.26
N GLY A 443 -20.46 -3.05 19.22
CA GLY A 443 -20.49 -1.87 20.10
C GLY A 443 -20.06 -2.12 21.55
N THR A 444 -19.47 -3.28 21.88
CA THR A 444 -18.91 -3.53 23.22
C THR A 444 -17.48 -3.05 23.33
N LEU A 445 -17.18 -2.31 24.40
CA LEU A 445 -15.85 -1.83 24.75
C LEU A 445 -15.19 -2.78 25.74
N TRP A 446 -13.91 -3.05 25.53
CA TRP A 446 -13.10 -3.95 26.36
C TRP A 446 -11.84 -3.23 26.83
N ALA A 447 -11.43 -3.50 28.06
CA ALA A 447 -10.27 -2.88 28.70
C ALA A 447 -9.39 -3.92 29.40
N TRP A 448 -8.08 -3.72 29.38
CA TRP A 448 -7.10 -4.56 30.12
C TRP A 448 -5.78 -3.81 30.36
N GLY A 449 -4.96 -4.34 31.25
CA GLY A 449 -3.72 -3.74 31.70
C GLY A 449 -3.82 -3.21 33.13
N LYS A 450 -3.07 -2.15 33.44
CA LYS A 450 -3.00 -1.51 34.74
C LYS A 450 -4.35 -0.89 35.15
N ASN A 451 -4.71 -1.08 36.46
CA ASN A 451 -5.99 -0.56 36.99
C ASN A 451 -5.88 -0.01 38.41
N ASN A 452 -4.70 0.35 38.90
CA ASN A 452 -4.52 0.80 40.28
C ASN A 452 -5.23 2.10 40.65
N THR A 453 -5.72 2.86 39.65
CA THR A 453 -6.50 4.10 39.79
C THR A 453 -7.93 4.00 39.24
N GLY A 454 -8.37 2.80 38.85
CA GLY A 454 -9.69 2.57 38.28
C GLY A 454 -9.81 2.89 36.79
N GLN A 455 -8.68 3.04 36.08
CA GLN A 455 -8.64 3.48 34.68
C GLN A 455 -9.23 2.51 33.66
N LEU A 456 -9.54 1.28 34.06
CA LEU A 456 -10.22 0.31 33.20
C LEU A 456 -11.76 0.36 33.26
N GLY A 457 -12.34 1.21 34.13
CA GLY A 457 -13.80 1.36 34.24
C GLY A 457 -14.54 0.11 34.73
N GLN A 458 -13.89 -0.74 35.57
CA GLN A 458 -14.40 -2.03 36.01
C GLN A 458 -15.03 -1.99 37.43
N ASN A 459 -15.27 -0.81 37.99
CA ASN A 459 -15.70 -0.63 39.37
C ASN A 459 -14.78 -1.28 40.43
N ASP A 460 -13.54 -1.55 40.04
CA ASP A 460 -12.46 -2.05 40.91
C ASP A 460 -11.13 -1.37 40.57
N LYS A 461 -10.08 -1.69 41.33
CA LYS A 461 -8.71 -1.23 41.08
C LYS A 461 -7.74 -2.40 40.82
N VAL A 462 -8.28 -3.53 40.39
CA VAL A 462 -7.52 -4.75 40.12
C VAL A 462 -7.06 -4.76 38.68
N GLN A 463 -5.75 -4.94 38.49
CA GLN A 463 -5.13 -5.13 37.17
C GLN A 463 -5.78 -6.31 36.44
N LYS A 464 -5.97 -6.15 35.12
CA LYS A 464 -6.57 -7.19 34.27
C LYS A 464 -5.54 -7.64 33.21
N SER A 465 -5.16 -8.90 33.24
CA SER A 465 -4.27 -9.49 32.23
C SER A 465 -5.01 -10.14 31.04
N SER A 466 -6.33 -10.01 31.02
CA SER A 466 -7.22 -10.38 29.89
C SER A 466 -8.17 -9.23 29.60
N PRO A 467 -8.65 -9.07 28.37
CA PRO A 467 -9.72 -8.13 28.09
C PRO A 467 -10.96 -8.40 28.92
N VAL A 468 -11.47 -7.38 29.59
CA VAL A 468 -12.73 -7.40 30.37
C VAL A 468 -13.66 -6.36 29.78
N GLN A 469 -14.92 -6.71 29.59
CA GLN A 469 -15.88 -5.80 29.00
C GLN A 469 -16.17 -4.63 29.98
N VAL A 470 -16.08 -3.41 29.49
CA VAL A 470 -16.58 -2.23 30.18
C VAL A 470 -18.11 -2.23 30.08
N PRO A 471 -18.85 -2.00 31.19
CA PRO A 471 -20.29 -2.01 31.15
C PRO A 471 -20.88 -1.09 30.07
N GLY A 472 -21.85 -1.59 29.30
CA GLY A 472 -22.49 -0.89 28.17
C GLY A 472 -22.26 -1.58 26.83
N THR A 473 -23.11 -1.26 25.85
CA THR A 473 -23.14 -1.94 24.53
C THR A 473 -23.24 -0.98 23.34
N THR A 474 -23.18 0.32 23.57
CA THR A 474 -23.34 1.34 22.50
C THR A 474 -22.13 2.28 22.42
N TRP A 475 -20.95 1.72 22.69
CA TRP A 475 -19.71 2.48 22.63
C TRP A 475 -19.31 2.76 21.17
N ALA A 476 -18.89 4.01 20.92
CA ALA A 476 -18.33 4.45 19.65
C ALA A 476 -17.18 5.44 19.87
N PHE A 477 -16.10 5.40 19.10
CA PHE A 477 -15.00 6.37 19.07
C PHE A 477 -14.27 6.34 17.72
#